data_adebd1a531843211623d5d62a6fa9f7f
#
_entry.id   adebd1a531843211623d5d62a6fa9f7f
#
_cell.length_a   1.000
_cell.length_b   1.000
_cell.length_c   1.000
_cell.angle_alpha   90.00
_cell.angle_beta   90.00
_cell.angle_gamma   90.00
#
_symmetry.space_group_name_H-M   'P 1'
#
loop_
_entity.id
_entity.type
_entity.pdbx_description
1 polymer ?
#
loop_
_entity_poly.entity_id
_entity_poly.type
_entity_poly.pdbx_seq_one_letter_code
_entity_poly.pdbx_strand_id
1 'polypeptide(L)'
;MKKVVFMSALAALSLSFASCKDASQSAPSEVSENTETPAPTELALANPTELASESTSKYVYVTAPSGLSLREYNNLQSNKLARMPYGTKVKVMASEGKNTMTVTGIEGAMDQVEFNHKTGYAFNGYLSEYFPPEKDITVTAYASQLQEEFPKVQYTSKVTGTTSKPINTETLVLPNAQWHEAFYTAQNLFDFPKEFVFPNPKGKDSETIFDSKPKKGIWVSQLEVTRKENELQKIMYVYGSKEFKSRVTIEKEGNALTISRTEEVR
;
A
#
# COMPACT_ATOMS: atom_id res chain seq x y z
N MET A 1 0.03 40.94 -30.49
CA MET A 1 0.64 40.64 -31.79
C MET A 1 2.12 40.37 -31.59
N LYS A 2 2.56 39.14 -31.72
CA LYS A 2 3.88 38.66 -32.21
C LYS A 2 3.85 37.12 -32.11
N LYS A 3 3.59 36.49 -33.25
CA LYS A 3 3.72 35.04 -33.47
C LYS A 3 5.21 34.76 -33.61
N VAL A 4 5.74 33.75 -32.94
CA VAL A 4 7.01 33.16 -33.26
C VAL A 4 6.76 31.70 -33.65
N VAL A 5 7.01 31.44 -34.91
CA VAL A 5 7.05 30.12 -35.52
C VAL A 5 8.46 29.59 -35.38
N PHE A 6 8.64 28.39 -34.83
CA PHE A 6 9.90 27.66 -34.95
C PHE A 6 9.71 26.39 -35.73
N MET A 7 10.48 26.34 -36.79
CA MET A 7 10.54 25.28 -37.80
C MET A 7 11.32 24.07 -37.30
N SER A 8 10.86 22.95 -37.81
CA SER A 8 11.42 21.59 -37.73
C SER A 8 12.85 21.47 -38.24
N ALA A 9 13.62 20.58 -37.65
CA ALA A 9 14.72 19.90 -38.34
C ALA A 9 14.71 18.42 -37.94
N LEU A 10 14.39 17.59 -38.91
CA LEU A 10 14.45 16.14 -38.91
C LEU A 10 15.87 15.72 -39.30
N ALA A 11 16.56 14.96 -38.50
CA ALA A 11 17.81 14.30 -38.86
C ALA A 11 17.68 12.80 -38.57
N ALA A 12 17.54 12.04 -39.66
CA ALA A 12 17.62 10.58 -39.65
C ALA A 12 19.07 10.14 -39.69
N LEU A 13 19.48 9.28 -38.77
CA LEU A 13 20.76 8.59 -38.82
C LEU A 13 20.53 7.09 -38.84
N SER A 14 20.72 6.49 -40.00
CA SER A 14 20.75 5.05 -40.25
C SER A 14 22.15 4.49 -39.98
N LEU A 15 22.29 3.51 -39.12
CA LEU A 15 23.51 2.73 -38.94
C LEU A 15 23.22 1.24 -39.17
N SER A 16 23.88 0.74 -40.20
CA SER A 16 23.89 -0.63 -40.69
C SER A 16 24.78 -1.51 -39.83
N PHE A 17 24.31 -2.69 -39.40
CA PHE A 17 25.15 -3.71 -38.82
C PHE A 17 25.47 -4.80 -39.81
N ALA A 18 26.75 -4.97 -40.08
CA ALA A 18 27.30 -6.07 -40.86
C ALA A 18 27.50 -7.32 -39.97
N SER A 19 27.03 -8.44 -40.47
CA SER A 19 27.20 -9.79 -39.98
C SER A 19 28.61 -10.30 -40.34
N CYS A 20 29.27 -11.00 -39.44
CA CYS A 20 30.33 -11.94 -39.79
C CYS A 20 30.09 -13.26 -39.07
N LYS A 21 29.93 -14.27 -39.91
CA LYS A 21 29.85 -15.69 -39.62
C LYS A 21 31.20 -16.28 -39.99
N ASP A 22 31.82 -17.04 -39.12
CA ASP A 22 32.79 -18.05 -39.55
C ASP A 22 32.75 -19.30 -38.68
N ALA A 23 32.67 -20.40 -39.41
CA ALA A 23 32.67 -21.78 -38.95
C ALA A 23 34.10 -22.38 -39.08
N SER A 24 34.44 -23.27 -38.17
CA SER A 24 35.34 -24.39 -38.54
C SER A 24 35.22 -25.53 -37.55
N GLN A 25 34.94 -26.65 -38.16
CA GLN A 25 34.97 -28.05 -37.77
C GLN A 25 36.33 -28.50 -37.28
N SER A 26 36.34 -29.51 -36.40
CA SER A 26 36.91 -30.82 -36.67
C SER A 26 36.81 -31.75 -35.46
N ALA A 27 36.26 -32.93 -35.70
CA ALA A 27 36.36 -34.17 -34.91
C ALA A 27 37.40 -35.09 -35.64
N PRO A 28 37.65 -36.35 -35.26
CA PRO A 28 37.46 -37.16 -34.04
C PRO A 28 38.71 -38.00 -33.67
N SER A 29 38.69 -38.78 -32.59
CA SER A 29 39.38 -40.12 -32.43
C SER A 29 39.00 -40.72 -31.08
N GLU A 30 38.41 -41.69 -31.04
CA GLU A 30 38.32 -43.17 -30.89
C GLU A 30 39.10 -43.77 -29.71
N VAL A 31 38.34 -44.59 -28.94
CA VAL A 31 38.53 -45.96 -28.41
C VAL A 31 39.54 -46.21 -27.27
N SER A 32 38.99 -46.68 -26.13
CA SER A 32 39.27 -48.02 -25.65
C SER A 32 38.36 -48.42 -24.46
N GLU A 33 37.80 -49.56 -24.66
CA GLU A 33 37.04 -50.47 -23.82
C GLU A 33 37.86 -50.93 -22.60
N ASN A 34 37.23 -51.06 -21.42
CA ASN A 34 37.40 -52.28 -20.64
C ASN A 34 36.25 -52.49 -19.63
N THR A 35 35.68 -53.62 -19.73
CA THR A 35 34.66 -54.29 -18.95
C THR A 35 35.20 -54.69 -17.57
N GLU A 36 34.38 -54.45 -16.51
CA GLU A 36 34.23 -55.40 -15.40
C GLU A 36 33.00 -55.02 -14.53
N THR A 37 32.03 -55.94 -14.53
CA THR A 37 30.94 -56.00 -13.56
C THR A 37 31.38 -56.86 -12.37
N PRO A 38 31.00 -56.49 -11.14
CA PRO A 38 30.14 -57.40 -10.36
C PRO A 38 29.02 -56.71 -9.57
N ALA A 39 28.03 -57.49 -9.40
CA ALA A 39 26.68 -57.43 -8.87
C ALA A 39 26.48 -56.89 -7.43
N PRO A 40 25.24 -56.94 -6.89
CA PRO A 40 24.47 -55.79 -6.47
C PRO A 40 24.52 -55.55 -4.95
N THR A 41 24.66 -54.34 -4.50
CA THR A 41 24.42 -53.96 -3.12
C THR A 41 23.12 -53.15 -3.05
N GLU A 42 22.24 -53.68 -2.27
CA GLU A 42 20.93 -53.20 -1.86
C GLU A 42 20.93 -51.70 -1.57
N LEU A 43 20.27 -50.92 -2.41
CA LEU A 43 20.04 -49.50 -2.19
C LEU A 43 18.83 -49.32 -1.30
N ALA A 44 19.09 -48.94 -0.06
CA ALA A 44 18.10 -48.38 0.82
C ALA A 44 17.43 -47.16 0.16
N LEU A 45 16.14 -47.32 -0.08
CA LEU A 45 15.26 -46.27 -0.60
C LEU A 45 15.10 -45.17 0.48
N ALA A 46 15.99 -44.21 0.51
CA ALA A 46 15.76 -42.98 1.21
C ALA A 46 14.80 -42.11 0.36
N ASN A 47 13.53 -42.13 0.76
CA ASN A 47 12.59 -41.13 0.28
C ASN A 47 13.05 -39.72 0.72
N PRO A 48 13.43 -38.84 -0.16
CA PRO A 48 13.43 -37.45 0.15
C PRO A 48 11.97 -36.95 0.04
N THR A 49 11.21 -37.10 1.11
CA THR A 49 10.06 -36.21 1.31
C THR A 49 10.65 -34.85 1.67
N GLU A 50 11.20 -34.20 0.68
CA GLU A 50 11.38 -32.76 0.71
C GLU A 50 9.96 -32.19 0.66
N LEU A 51 9.38 -31.96 1.83
CA LEU A 51 8.28 -31.02 2.00
C LEU A 51 8.80 -29.71 1.45
N ALA A 52 8.53 -29.46 0.16
CA ALA A 52 8.53 -28.14 -0.39
C ALA A 52 7.51 -27.35 0.44
N SER A 53 7.99 -26.71 1.48
CA SER A 53 7.33 -25.61 2.14
C SER A 53 7.05 -24.60 1.03
N GLU A 54 5.83 -24.60 0.49
CA GLU A 54 5.35 -23.52 -0.35
C GLU A 54 5.52 -22.25 0.49
N SER A 55 6.61 -21.54 0.28
CA SER A 55 6.81 -20.21 0.82
C SER A 55 5.78 -19.33 0.10
N THR A 56 4.60 -19.23 0.69
CA THR A 56 3.54 -18.35 0.22
C THR A 56 4.12 -16.95 0.24
N SER A 57 4.55 -16.45 -0.91
CA SER A 57 5.15 -15.13 -1.04
C SER A 57 4.12 -14.11 -0.57
N LYS A 58 4.40 -13.41 0.52
CA LYS A 58 3.54 -12.36 1.04
C LYS A 58 3.71 -11.11 0.19
N TYR A 59 2.63 -10.61 -0.35
CA TYR A 59 2.57 -9.32 -1.06
C TYR A 59 1.87 -8.28 -0.19
N VAL A 60 2.37 -7.05 -0.29
CA VAL A 60 1.82 -5.88 0.41
C VAL A 60 1.83 -4.66 -0.51
N TYR A 61 1.09 -3.63 -0.15
CA TYR A 61 0.94 -2.43 -0.95
C TYR A 61 1.50 -1.21 -0.23
N VAL A 62 2.13 -0.31 -0.98
CA VAL A 62 2.63 0.97 -0.47
C VAL A 62 1.47 1.91 -0.20
N THR A 63 1.30 2.31 1.07
CA THR A 63 0.24 3.22 1.52
C THR A 63 0.74 4.64 1.80
N ALA A 64 2.05 4.88 1.77
CA ALA A 64 2.61 6.21 1.93
C ALA A 64 2.16 7.14 0.79
N PRO A 65 1.43 8.25 1.06
CA PRO A 65 0.87 9.12 0.01
C PRO A 65 1.92 9.70 -0.94
N SER A 66 3.13 9.95 -0.43
CA SER A 66 4.24 10.45 -1.23
C SER A 66 5.15 9.34 -1.79
N GLY A 67 4.75 8.07 -1.67
CA GLY A 67 5.59 6.91 -1.98
C GLY A 67 6.59 6.57 -0.87
N LEU A 68 7.14 5.37 -0.92
CA LEU A 68 8.03 4.79 0.09
C LEU A 68 9.43 4.56 -0.49
N SER A 69 10.47 4.82 0.29
CA SER A 69 11.84 4.58 -0.14
C SER A 69 12.22 3.12 0.06
N LEU A 70 12.75 2.49 -1.00
CA LEU A 70 13.51 1.25 -0.92
C LEU A 70 14.96 1.62 -0.58
N ARG A 71 15.53 1.03 0.45
CA ARG A 71 16.84 1.37 0.99
C ARG A 71 17.80 0.18 0.94
N GLU A 72 19.08 0.49 0.92
CA GLU A 72 20.16 -0.50 0.84
C GLU A 72 20.24 -1.35 2.12
N TYR A 73 20.10 -0.73 3.30
CA TYR A 73 20.19 -1.39 4.60
C TYR A 73 18.96 -1.10 5.46
N ASN A 74 18.76 -1.86 6.52
CA ASN A 74 17.62 -1.80 7.43
C ASN A 74 17.63 -0.57 8.38
N ASN A 75 17.96 0.59 7.87
CA ASN A 75 17.89 1.85 8.60
C ASN A 75 17.44 3.02 7.71
N LEU A 76 16.87 4.06 8.34
CA LEU A 76 16.30 5.21 7.64
C LEU A 76 17.34 6.15 7.01
N GLN A 77 18.60 6.04 7.39
CA GLN A 77 19.72 6.89 6.92
C GLN A 77 20.47 6.26 5.75
N SER A 78 20.26 4.95 5.48
CA SER A 78 20.96 4.27 4.40
C SER A 78 20.57 4.82 3.02
N ASN A 79 21.39 4.54 2.02
CA ASN A 79 21.17 4.97 0.64
C ASN A 79 19.80 4.53 0.12
N LYS A 80 19.18 5.38 -0.70
CA LYS A 80 17.94 5.05 -1.39
C LYS A 80 18.24 4.35 -2.70
N LEU A 81 17.78 3.12 -2.86
CA LEU A 81 17.91 2.35 -4.09
C LEU A 81 16.83 2.69 -5.11
N ALA A 82 15.62 2.99 -4.61
CA ALA A 82 14.47 3.37 -5.42
C ALA A 82 13.42 4.10 -4.58
N ARG A 83 12.42 4.68 -5.25
CA ARG A 83 11.16 5.14 -4.64
C ARG A 83 10.03 4.31 -5.20
N MET A 84 9.28 3.67 -4.32
CA MET A 84 8.09 2.88 -4.64
C MET A 84 6.87 3.81 -4.58
N PRO A 85 6.15 4.02 -5.68
CA PRO A 85 4.95 4.88 -5.70
C PRO A 85 3.84 4.37 -4.78
N TYR A 86 2.92 5.25 -4.38
CA TYR A 86 1.66 4.88 -3.73
C TYR A 86 0.90 3.83 -4.55
N GLY A 87 0.32 2.83 -3.88
CA GLY A 87 -0.42 1.74 -4.51
C GLY A 87 0.46 0.64 -5.11
N THR A 88 1.79 0.78 -5.10
CA THR A 88 2.68 -0.27 -5.63
C THR A 88 2.59 -1.55 -4.81
N LYS A 89 2.33 -2.67 -5.47
CA LYS A 89 2.43 -4.03 -4.89
C LYS A 89 3.89 -4.45 -4.82
N VAL A 90 4.36 -4.87 -3.65
CA VAL A 90 5.73 -5.32 -3.41
C VAL A 90 5.72 -6.69 -2.74
N LYS A 91 6.77 -7.47 -2.97
CA LYS A 91 6.94 -8.79 -2.37
C LYS A 91 7.76 -8.64 -1.09
N VAL A 92 7.24 -9.16 0.03
CA VAL A 92 7.98 -9.25 1.29
C VAL A 92 8.89 -10.48 1.23
N MET A 93 10.18 -10.24 1.43
CA MET A 93 11.22 -11.29 1.42
C MET A 93 11.54 -11.74 2.85
N ALA A 94 11.62 -10.80 3.80
CA ALA A 94 11.82 -11.06 5.21
C ALA A 94 11.23 -9.93 6.07
N SER A 95 10.71 -10.28 7.24
CA SER A 95 10.20 -9.33 8.24
C SER A 95 10.76 -9.65 9.60
N GLU A 96 11.17 -8.62 10.37
CA GLU A 96 11.66 -8.79 11.74
C GLU A 96 10.54 -9.12 12.73
N GLY A 97 9.28 -8.90 12.36
CA GLY A 97 8.10 -9.22 13.16
C GLY A 97 7.94 -8.41 14.45
N LYS A 98 8.82 -7.44 14.71
CA LYS A 98 8.79 -6.56 15.88
C LYS A 98 8.99 -5.12 15.45
N ASN A 99 8.22 -4.20 16.04
CA ASN A 99 8.39 -2.77 15.81
C ASN A 99 9.67 -2.28 16.52
N THR A 100 10.58 -1.71 15.75
CA THR A 100 11.90 -1.23 16.24
C THR A 100 12.04 0.28 16.12
N MET A 101 11.12 0.95 15.44
CA MET A 101 11.15 2.40 15.22
C MET A 101 9.77 3.01 15.09
N THR A 102 9.71 4.34 15.19
CA THR A 102 8.50 5.12 14.96
C THR A 102 8.78 6.20 13.93
N VAL A 103 7.94 6.28 12.90
CA VAL A 103 8.01 7.30 11.84
C VAL A 103 6.68 8.04 11.80
N THR A 104 6.68 9.34 12.06
CA THR A 104 5.47 10.19 12.11
C THR A 104 4.33 9.61 12.93
N GLY A 105 4.65 9.05 14.11
CA GLY A 105 3.67 8.43 15.00
C GLY A 105 3.25 7.01 14.63
N ILE A 106 3.75 6.45 13.53
CA ILE A 106 3.50 5.07 13.10
C ILE A 106 4.63 4.19 13.59
N GLU A 107 4.32 3.18 14.38
CA GLU A 107 5.27 2.18 14.84
C GLU A 107 5.50 1.12 13.74
N GLY A 108 6.72 0.64 13.59
CA GLY A 108 7.09 -0.35 12.59
C GLY A 108 8.56 -0.76 12.66
N ALA A 109 8.99 -1.47 11.64
CA ALA A 109 10.37 -1.92 11.42
C ALA A 109 10.75 -1.79 9.94
N MET A 110 11.96 -2.19 9.58
CA MET A 110 12.40 -2.24 8.20
C MET A 110 12.27 -3.68 7.69
N ASP A 111 11.29 -3.93 6.83
CA ASP A 111 11.14 -5.22 6.17
C ASP A 111 11.98 -5.28 4.90
N GLN A 112 12.56 -6.44 4.60
CA GLN A 112 13.20 -6.69 3.33
C GLN A 112 12.14 -6.96 2.27
N VAL A 113 12.15 -6.18 1.19
CA VAL A 113 11.17 -6.28 0.10
C VAL A 113 11.84 -6.29 -1.27
N GLU A 114 11.14 -6.83 -2.26
CA GLU A 114 11.55 -6.78 -3.67
C GLU A 114 10.61 -5.85 -4.45
N PHE A 115 11.20 -4.93 -5.20
CA PHE A 115 10.52 -4.01 -6.10
C PHE A 115 11.34 -3.82 -7.39
N ASN A 116 10.74 -4.07 -8.56
CA ASN A 116 11.40 -3.96 -9.87
C ASN A 116 12.75 -4.71 -9.92
N HIS A 117 12.77 -5.97 -9.48
CA HIS A 117 13.96 -6.83 -9.43
C HIS A 117 15.10 -6.29 -8.55
N LYS A 118 14.82 -5.34 -7.68
CA LYS A 118 15.74 -4.84 -6.66
C LYS A 118 15.26 -5.27 -5.28
N THR A 119 16.14 -5.91 -4.53
CA THR A 119 15.90 -6.22 -3.13
C THR A 119 16.50 -5.12 -2.26
N GLY A 120 15.78 -4.73 -1.23
CA GLY A 120 16.19 -3.71 -0.28
C GLY A 120 15.26 -3.66 0.92
N TYR A 121 15.34 -2.62 1.71
CA TYR A 121 14.59 -2.46 2.95
C TYR A 121 13.60 -1.30 2.86
N ALA A 122 12.40 -1.51 3.38
CA ALA A 122 11.34 -0.50 3.43
C ALA A 122 10.70 -0.49 4.83
N PHE A 123 10.30 0.70 5.29
CA PHE A 123 9.59 0.84 6.56
C PHE A 123 8.19 0.25 6.43
N ASN A 124 7.93 -0.83 7.17
CA ASN A 124 6.71 -1.62 7.05
C ASN A 124 5.45 -0.91 7.58
N GLY A 125 5.59 0.13 8.41
CA GLY A 125 4.48 0.96 8.83
C GLY A 125 3.75 1.69 7.68
N TYR A 126 4.30 1.71 6.47
CA TYR A 126 3.66 2.17 5.24
C TYR A 126 3.45 1.05 4.21
N LEU A 127 3.45 -0.20 4.68
CA LEU A 127 3.09 -1.37 3.89
C LEU A 127 1.82 -2.00 4.46
N SER A 128 0.82 -2.23 3.64
CA SER A 128 -0.47 -2.80 4.03
C SER A 128 -0.80 -4.05 3.20
N GLU A 129 -1.51 -4.98 3.80
CA GLU A 129 -2.13 -6.08 3.05
C GLU A 129 -3.27 -5.58 2.16
N TYR A 130 -3.97 -4.52 2.60
CA TYR A 130 -5.00 -3.86 1.82
C TYR A 130 -4.37 -2.95 0.76
N PHE A 131 -4.76 -3.13 -0.51
CA PHE A 131 -4.41 -2.13 -1.53
C PHE A 131 -5.12 -0.81 -1.21
N PRO A 132 -4.44 0.33 -1.35
CA PRO A 132 -5.05 1.61 -1.06
C PRO A 132 -6.03 2.02 -2.17
N PRO A 133 -7.08 2.83 -1.86
CA PRO A 133 -8.04 3.26 -2.85
C PRO A 133 -7.39 4.10 -3.95
N GLU A 134 -7.77 3.83 -5.20
CA GLU A 134 -7.40 4.64 -6.34
C GLU A 134 -8.02 6.05 -6.25
N LYS A 135 -7.45 6.97 -7.01
CA LYS A 135 -8.00 8.31 -7.08
C LYS A 135 -9.41 8.29 -7.67
N ASP A 136 -10.32 9.06 -7.06
CA ASP A 136 -11.71 9.24 -7.50
C ASP A 136 -12.57 7.95 -7.51
N ILE A 137 -12.09 6.84 -6.87
CA ILE A 137 -12.89 5.63 -6.70
C ILE A 137 -14.02 5.87 -5.70
N THR A 138 -15.21 5.33 -5.96
CA THR A 138 -16.31 5.36 -4.98
C THR A 138 -16.08 4.34 -3.86
N VAL A 139 -16.64 4.61 -2.67
CA VAL A 139 -16.54 3.68 -1.52
C VAL A 139 -17.10 2.31 -1.88
N THR A 140 -18.23 2.27 -2.59
CA THR A 140 -18.86 1.03 -3.04
C THR A 140 -17.96 0.22 -3.96
N ALA A 141 -17.35 0.87 -4.97
CA ALA A 141 -16.46 0.20 -5.91
C ALA A 141 -15.19 -0.33 -5.21
N TYR A 142 -14.59 0.49 -4.35
CA TYR A 142 -13.43 0.09 -3.55
C TYR A 142 -13.75 -1.08 -2.62
N ALA A 143 -14.88 -1.02 -1.92
CA ALA A 143 -15.33 -2.11 -1.05
C ALA A 143 -15.56 -3.41 -1.80
N SER A 144 -16.17 -3.35 -3.00
CA SER A 144 -16.36 -4.52 -3.86
C SER A 144 -15.03 -5.16 -4.26
N GLN A 145 -14.05 -4.34 -4.69
CA GLN A 145 -12.71 -4.83 -5.02
C GLN A 145 -12.01 -5.45 -3.81
N LEU A 146 -12.12 -4.82 -2.62
CA LEU A 146 -11.54 -5.39 -1.40
C LEU A 146 -12.16 -6.73 -1.04
N GLN A 147 -13.48 -6.88 -1.19
CA GLN A 147 -14.20 -8.11 -0.84
C GLN A 147 -13.82 -9.30 -1.72
N GLU A 148 -13.34 -9.07 -2.95
CA GLU A 148 -12.82 -10.11 -3.83
C GLU A 148 -11.54 -10.75 -3.27
N GLU A 149 -10.62 -9.95 -2.72
CA GLU A 149 -9.37 -10.45 -2.11
C GLU A 149 -9.51 -10.73 -0.61
N PHE A 150 -10.38 -9.99 0.09
CA PHE A 150 -10.56 -10.02 1.55
C PHE A 150 -12.03 -10.24 1.92
N PRO A 151 -12.55 -11.48 1.90
CA PRO A 151 -13.98 -11.76 2.14
C PRO A 151 -14.52 -11.34 3.52
N LYS A 152 -13.64 -11.03 4.48
CA LYS A 152 -14.02 -10.54 5.82
C LYS A 152 -14.26 -9.03 5.86
N VAL A 153 -13.89 -8.30 4.82
CA VAL A 153 -14.21 -6.87 4.68
C VAL A 153 -15.73 -6.73 4.51
N GLN A 154 -16.32 -5.80 5.26
CA GLN A 154 -17.76 -5.55 5.20
C GLN A 154 -18.01 -4.12 4.73
N TYR A 155 -19.05 -3.95 3.93
CA TYR A 155 -19.52 -2.65 3.50
C TYR A 155 -21.04 -2.58 3.61
N THR A 156 -21.52 -1.46 4.14
CA THR A 156 -22.94 -1.17 4.19
C THR A 156 -23.21 0.27 3.77
N SER A 157 -24.31 0.49 3.09
CA SER A 157 -24.82 1.82 2.75
C SER A 157 -26.28 1.91 3.16
N LYS A 158 -26.64 2.98 3.87
CA LYS A 158 -28.00 3.20 4.38
C LYS A 158 -28.41 4.65 4.17
N VAL A 159 -29.59 4.83 3.64
CA VAL A 159 -30.26 6.14 3.53
C VAL A 159 -31.37 6.21 4.56
N THR A 160 -31.37 7.26 5.36
CA THR A 160 -32.38 7.57 6.38
C THR A 160 -32.82 9.03 6.26
N GLY A 161 -33.67 9.50 7.16
CA GLY A 161 -34.20 10.87 7.11
C GLY A 161 -35.42 10.98 6.20
N THR A 162 -35.69 12.18 5.73
CA THR A 162 -36.81 12.46 4.81
C THR A 162 -36.31 12.67 3.39
N THR A 163 -37.22 12.63 2.41
CA THR A 163 -36.87 12.88 0.99
C THR A 163 -36.24 14.26 0.79
N SER A 164 -36.66 15.27 1.57
CA SER A 164 -36.10 16.62 1.51
C SER A 164 -34.82 16.82 2.33
N LYS A 165 -34.56 15.94 3.30
CA LYS A 165 -33.38 15.95 4.17
C LYS A 165 -32.87 14.52 4.36
N PRO A 166 -32.25 13.94 3.31
CA PRO A 166 -31.68 12.61 3.41
C PRO A 166 -30.44 12.61 4.29
N ILE A 167 -30.24 11.52 5.00
CA ILE A 167 -29.05 11.21 5.75
C ILE A 167 -28.45 9.94 5.13
N ASN A 168 -27.32 10.07 4.48
CA ASN A 168 -26.59 8.96 3.87
C ASN A 168 -25.49 8.50 4.82
N THR A 169 -25.47 7.21 5.14
CA THR A 169 -24.41 6.60 5.94
C THR A 169 -23.79 5.45 5.17
N GLU A 170 -22.48 5.50 5.01
CA GLU A 170 -21.66 4.43 4.43
C GLU A 170 -20.68 3.95 5.49
N THR A 171 -20.53 2.65 5.62
CA THR A 171 -19.63 2.05 6.61
C THR A 171 -18.80 0.96 5.95
N LEU A 172 -17.47 1.07 6.10
CA LEU A 172 -16.47 0.10 5.66
C LEU A 172 -15.74 -0.45 6.89
N VAL A 173 -15.75 -1.77 7.05
CA VAL A 173 -15.08 -2.47 8.15
C VAL A 173 -13.86 -3.21 7.61
N LEU A 174 -12.69 -2.91 8.15
CA LEU A 174 -11.39 -3.45 7.77
C LEU A 174 -10.81 -4.31 8.91
N PRO A 175 -10.97 -5.64 8.87
CA PRO A 175 -10.42 -6.54 9.87
C PRO A 175 -8.89 -6.46 9.95
N ASN A 176 -8.35 -6.41 11.16
CA ASN A 176 -6.91 -6.35 11.44
C ASN A 176 -6.14 -5.14 10.85
N ALA A 177 -6.85 -4.15 10.28
CA ALA A 177 -6.22 -2.93 9.80
C ALA A 177 -5.61 -2.12 10.96
N GLN A 178 -4.54 -1.38 10.66
CA GLN A 178 -3.94 -0.43 11.60
C GLN A 178 -4.62 0.95 11.48
N TRP A 179 -4.54 1.76 12.54
CA TRP A 179 -5.15 3.09 12.58
C TRP A 179 -4.74 4.00 11.42
N HIS A 180 -3.46 3.99 11.06
CA HIS A 180 -2.96 4.80 9.95
C HIS A 180 -3.42 4.30 8.58
N GLU A 181 -3.62 2.98 8.41
CA GLU A 181 -4.18 2.41 7.19
C GLU A 181 -5.63 2.88 6.99
N ALA A 182 -6.46 2.77 8.03
CA ALA A 182 -7.84 3.26 8.00
C ALA A 182 -7.89 4.80 7.79
N PHE A 183 -6.97 5.56 8.41
CA PHE A 183 -6.90 7.00 8.24
C PHE A 183 -6.59 7.40 6.79
N TYR A 184 -5.57 6.84 6.17
CA TYR A 184 -5.21 7.16 4.78
C TYR A 184 -6.25 6.62 3.78
N THR A 185 -6.87 5.49 4.07
CA THR A 185 -8.02 4.98 3.30
C THR A 185 -9.18 5.98 3.35
N ALA A 186 -9.56 6.43 4.55
CA ALA A 186 -10.62 7.42 4.73
C ALA A 186 -10.26 8.76 4.07
N GLN A 187 -9.01 9.23 4.18
CA GLN A 187 -8.55 10.46 3.57
C GLN A 187 -8.70 10.46 2.05
N ASN A 188 -8.41 9.33 1.41
CA ASN A 188 -8.53 9.21 -0.04
C ASN A 188 -9.97 8.98 -0.51
N LEU A 189 -10.79 8.22 0.23
CA LEU A 189 -12.18 7.97 -0.11
C LEU A 189 -13.10 9.17 0.12
N PHE A 190 -12.79 10.01 1.13
CA PHE A 190 -13.69 11.08 1.60
C PHE A 190 -13.05 12.47 1.54
N ASP A 191 -12.05 12.65 0.68
CA ASP A 191 -11.44 13.94 0.37
C ASP A 191 -10.99 14.77 1.59
N PHE A 192 -10.39 14.12 2.59
CA PHE A 192 -9.77 14.88 3.67
C PHE A 192 -8.70 15.81 3.10
N PRO A 193 -8.57 17.05 3.62
CA PRO A 193 -7.44 17.90 3.30
C PRO A 193 -6.11 17.15 3.42
N LYS A 194 -5.25 17.28 2.42
CA LYS A 194 -3.95 16.57 2.39
C LYS A 194 -2.98 17.08 3.48
N GLU A 195 -3.26 18.22 4.06
CA GLU A 195 -2.55 18.80 5.20
C GLU A 195 -2.78 18.01 6.49
N PHE A 196 -3.88 17.30 6.61
CA PHE A 196 -4.09 16.41 7.74
C PHE A 196 -3.19 15.21 7.62
N VAL A 197 -2.28 15.09 8.56
CA VAL A 197 -1.43 13.90 8.72
C VAL A 197 -2.04 12.96 9.76
N PHE A 198 -1.67 11.70 9.74
CA PHE A 198 -2.10 10.75 10.75
C PHE A 198 -1.74 11.28 12.15
N PRO A 199 -2.73 11.44 13.05
CA PRO A 199 -2.48 11.99 14.37
C PRO A 199 -1.64 11.05 15.23
N ASN A 200 -0.78 11.62 16.07
CA ASN A 200 0.01 10.80 17.01
C ASN A 200 -0.94 9.96 17.88
N PRO A 201 -0.75 8.63 17.96
CA PRO A 201 -1.54 7.78 18.83
C PRO A 201 -1.50 8.18 20.30
N LYS A 202 -0.38 8.76 20.76
CA LYS A 202 -0.17 9.24 22.12
C LYS A 202 -0.39 10.74 22.22
N GLY A 203 -0.94 11.20 23.33
CA GLY A 203 -1.16 12.63 23.54
C GLY A 203 -2.35 12.92 24.44
N LYS A 204 -2.91 14.12 24.33
CA LYS A 204 -4.09 14.55 25.11
C LYS A 204 -5.30 13.66 24.77
N ASP A 205 -6.15 13.43 25.75
CA ASP A 205 -7.37 12.61 25.58
C ASP A 205 -8.31 13.16 24.50
N SER A 206 -8.35 14.47 24.34
CA SER A 206 -9.09 15.14 23.26
C SER A 206 -8.22 16.20 22.59
N GLU A 207 -8.24 16.21 21.26
CA GLU A 207 -7.49 17.16 20.43
C GLU A 207 -8.31 17.52 19.20
N THR A 208 -8.31 18.80 18.83
CA THR A 208 -8.92 19.28 17.59
C THR A 208 -7.84 19.92 16.72
N ILE A 209 -7.71 19.44 15.49
CA ILE A 209 -6.78 19.95 14.48
C ILE A 209 -7.62 20.62 13.40
N PHE A 210 -7.44 21.94 13.25
CA PHE A 210 -8.20 22.72 12.27
C PHE A 210 -7.53 22.66 10.89
N ASP A 211 -8.36 22.66 9.85
CA ASP A 211 -7.90 22.89 8.48
C ASP A 211 -7.35 24.31 8.38
N SER A 212 -6.11 24.44 7.95
CA SER A 212 -5.43 25.74 7.82
C SER A 212 -5.91 26.54 6.60
N LYS A 213 -6.58 25.87 5.64
CA LYS A 213 -7.01 26.44 4.35
C LYS A 213 -8.38 25.90 3.92
N PRO A 214 -9.45 26.13 4.72
CA PRO A 214 -10.75 25.61 4.37
C PRO A 214 -11.25 26.22 3.04
N LYS A 215 -11.95 25.44 2.24
CA LYS A 215 -12.57 25.90 0.99
C LYS A 215 -13.58 27.01 1.28
N LYS A 216 -13.72 27.96 0.36
CA LYS A 216 -14.70 29.04 0.49
C LYS A 216 -16.12 28.49 0.70
N GLY A 217 -16.85 29.04 1.67
CA GLY A 217 -18.21 28.60 2.03
C GLY A 217 -18.26 27.43 3.00
N ILE A 218 -17.11 26.88 3.41
CA ILE A 218 -17.02 25.86 4.44
C ILE A 218 -16.88 26.54 5.81
N TRP A 219 -17.71 26.14 6.75
CA TRP A 219 -17.75 26.68 8.11
C TRP A 219 -16.97 25.84 9.11
N VAL A 220 -16.93 24.53 8.85
CA VAL A 220 -16.21 23.57 9.67
C VAL A 220 -15.39 22.67 8.76
N SER A 221 -14.10 22.59 9.01
CA SER A 221 -13.18 21.60 8.44
C SER A 221 -12.13 21.32 9.50
N GLN A 222 -12.28 20.21 10.22
CA GLN A 222 -11.42 19.87 11.35
C GLN A 222 -11.35 18.39 11.60
N LEU A 223 -10.24 17.97 12.17
CA LEU A 223 -10.01 16.61 12.65
C LEU A 223 -10.12 16.62 14.18
N GLU A 224 -10.99 15.78 14.71
CA GLU A 224 -11.17 15.54 16.14
C GLU A 224 -10.58 14.19 16.50
N VAL A 225 -9.69 14.15 17.48
CA VAL A 225 -8.99 12.96 17.92
C VAL A 225 -9.31 12.68 19.37
N THR A 226 -9.78 11.50 19.67
CA THR A 226 -10.07 11.06 21.04
C THR A 226 -9.12 9.92 21.41
N ARG A 227 -8.53 10.01 22.61
CA ARG A 227 -7.64 9.01 23.18
C ARG A 227 -8.08 8.64 24.59
N LYS A 228 -7.70 7.49 25.02
CA LYS A 228 -7.83 7.05 26.42
C LYS A 228 -6.56 6.30 26.81
N GLU A 229 -5.94 6.69 27.91
CA GLU A 229 -4.72 6.03 28.41
C GLU A 229 -3.58 5.98 27.37
N ASN A 230 -3.41 7.08 26.59
CA ASN A 230 -2.47 7.18 25.48
C ASN A 230 -2.75 6.23 24.29
N GLU A 231 -3.95 5.73 24.14
CA GLU A 231 -4.38 4.92 22.99
C GLU A 231 -5.48 5.62 22.22
N LEU A 232 -5.39 5.57 20.87
CA LEU A 232 -6.44 6.09 19.99
C LEU A 232 -7.74 5.30 20.22
N GLN A 233 -8.83 6.06 20.40
CA GLN A 233 -10.19 5.51 20.49
C GLN A 233 -11.01 5.89 19.27
N LYS A 234 -10.84 7.13 18.80
CA LYS A 234 -11.61 7.68 17.69
C LYS A 234 -10.82 8.75 16.95
N ILE A 235 -10.95 8.76 15.65
CA ILE A 235 -10.57 9.87 14.78
C ILE A 235 -11.82 10.28 14.00
N MET A 236 -12.18 11.56 14.03
CA MET A 236 -13.36 12.06 13.33
C MET A 236 -13.01 13.29 12.51
N TYR A 237 -13.25 13.23 11.19
CA TYR A 237 -13.20 14.39 10.31
C TYR A 237 -14.59 15.01 10.20
N VAL A 238 -14.71 16.27 10.54
CA VAL A 238 -15.95 17.05 10.45
C VAL A 238 -15.80 18.10 9.36
N TYR A 239 -16.70 18.05 8.40
CA TYR A 239 -16.73 18.97 7.26
C TYR A 239 -18.16 19.46 7.02
N GLY A 240 -18.35 20.76 6.85
CA GLY A 240 -19.70 21.26 6.67
C GLY A 240 -19.80 22.72 6.21
N SER A 241 -20.92 23.00 5.57
CA SER A 241 -21.34 24.30 5.10
C SER A 241 -22.72 24.66 5.66
N LYS A 242 -23.33 25.74 5.14
CA LYS A 242 -24.72 26.09 5.43
C LYS A 242 -25.69 24.98 5.02
N GLU A 243 -25.41 24.28 3.93
CA GLU A 243 -26.36 23.39 3.25
C GLU A 243 -26.16 21.92 3.59
N PHE A 244 -24.99 21.53 4.04
CA PHE A 244 -24.70 20.12 4.37
C PHE A 244 -23.70 19.99 5.50
N LYS A 245 -23.67 18.81 6.10
CA LYS A 245 -22.66 18.37 7.06
C LYS A 245 -22.22 16.96 6.76
N SER A 246 -20.92 16.72 6.72
CA SER A 246 -20.33 15.41 6.62
C SER A 246 -19.48 15.10 7.83
N ARG A 247 -19.56 13.87 8.34
CA ARG A 247 -18.70 13.34 9.39
C ARG A 247 -18.14 12.01 8.92
N VAL A 248 -16.84 11.89 8.99
CA VAL A 248 -16.17 10.60 8.76
C VAL A 248 -15.54 10.18 10.07
N THR A 249 -15.94 9.03 10.57
CA THR A 249 -15.49 8.50 11.87
C THR A 249 -14.66 7.24 11.62
N ILE A 250 -13.53 7.12 12.29
CA ILE A 250 -12.70 5.92 12.35
C ILE A 250 -12.69 5.47 13.79
N GLU A 251 -13.16 4.26 14.05
CA GLU A 251 -13.27 3.66 15.39
C GLU A 251 -12.77 2.21 15.36
N LYS A 252 -12.26 1.75 16.50
CA LYS A 252 -11.83 0.36 16.64
C LYS A 252 -12.93 -0.46 17.30
N GLU A 253 -13.34 -1.55 16.65
CA GLU A 253 -14.29 -2.52 17.17
C GLU A 253 -13.63 -3.92 17.18
N GLY A 254 -13.23 -4.38 18.37
CA GLY A 254 -12.45 -5.61 18.50
C GLY A 254 -11.12 -5.52 17.74
N ASN A 255 -10.92 -6.40 16.76
CA ASN A 255 -9.73 -6.42 15.91
C ASN A 255 -9.95 -5.72 14.54
N ALA A 256 -11.08 -5.04 14.35
CA ALA A 256 -11.36 -4.33 13.12
C ALA A 256 -11.33 -2.82 13.32
N LEU A 257 -11.02 -2.07 12.26
CA LEU A 257 -11.27 -0.65 12.18
C LEU A 257 -12.47 -0.38 11.28
N THR A 258 -13.39 0.40 11.81
CA THR A 258 -14.62 0.81 11.13
C THR A 258 -14.47 2.25 10.67
N ILE A 259 -14.61 2.48 9.37
CA ILE A 259 -14.67 3.80 8.75
C ILE A 259 -16.12 4.07 8.38
N SER A 260 -16.73 5.08 8.97
CA SER A 260 -18.13 5.43 8.71
C SER A 260 -18.24 6.89 8.26
N ARG A 261 -18.86 7.13 7.10
CA ARG A 261 -19.21 8.48 6.64
C ARG A 261 -20.72 8.69 6.79
N THR A 262 -21.11 9.79 7.44
CA THR A 262 -22.50 10.25 7.49
C THR A 262 -22.60 11.64 6.86
N GLU A 263 -23.45 11.78 5.87
CA GLU A 263 -23.77 13.06 5.21
C GLU A 263 -25.22 13.43 5.47
N GLU A 264 -25.42 14.67 5.92
CA GLU A 264 -26.73 15.25 6.24
C GLU A 264 -26.95 16.50 5.38
N VAL A 265 -28.07 16.55 4.65
CA VAL A 265 -28.55 17.77 3.99
C VAL A 265 -29.37 18.57 5.03
N ARG A 266 -29.13 19.88 5.15
CA ARG A 266 -29.73 20.77 6.16
C ARG A 266 -30.93 21.52 5.66
#